data_570be81e609a4163bd28629f1c362442
#
_entry.id   570be81e609a4163bd28629f1c362442
#
_cell.length_a   1.000
_cell.length_b   1.000
_cell.length_c   1.000
_cell.angle_alpha   90.00
_cell.angle_beta   90.00
_cell.angle_gamma   90.00
#
_symmetry.space_group_name_H-M   'P 1'
#
loop_
_entity.id
_entity.type
_entity.pdbx_description
1 polymer ?
#
loop_
_entity_poly.entity_id
_entity_poly.type
_entity_poly.pdbx_seq_one_letter_code
_entity_poly.pdbx_strand_id
1 'polypeptide(L)'
;KKKDSETFQDYCLNLDRNFILEHHLYVPELLSGSWSPYMEEKDFFQDTVENIMLYKHYRYTPVFSHEHEFFEILCVYDGTADTTIQGIRHTLHKGDICIIPPNTTHSVGIFDYSTAFNILVRGTTFQSTFFQSLTADSALAQFFAHVLYRKTEGNYLIFHSGDDVRIRDMLENLYIEYLGHEKYSYTFLNSMLVMFWAMLLRYHENDIESILTKDTAGNSVTEILNYLNQHYQTVTLSETASHFGYSISHFSTLIKESTGKTILQI
;
A
#
# COMPACT_ATOMS: atom_id res chain seq x y z
N LYS A 1 27.34 -23.67 0.88
CA LYS A 1 27.94 -23.50 2.24
C LYS A 1 26.93 -22.67 3.01
N LYS A 2 26.20 -23.30 3.95
CA LYS A 2 25.43 -22.60 4.96
C LYS A 2 26.46 -21.78 5.77
N LYS A 3 26.60 -20.49 5.51
CA LYS A 3 27.08 -19.57 6.54
C LYS A 3 26.02 -19.60 7.63
N ASP A 4 26.46 -19.60 8.87
CA ASP A 4 25.56 -19.59 10.02
C ASP A 4 24.46 -18.56 9.80
N SER A 5 23.23 -19.02 9.69
CA SER A 5 22.09 -18.19 9.28
C SER A 5 21.88 -17.01 10.22
N GLU A 6 22.18 -17.19 11.51
CA GLU A 6 22.08 -16.14 12.53
C GLU A 6 23.08 -15.00 12.30
N THR A 7 24.36 -15.31 12.04
CA THR A 7 25.37 -14.27 11.81
C THR A 7 25.09 -13.46 10.53
N PHE A 8 24.57 -14.13 9.49
CA PHE A 8 24.21 -13.44 8.24
C PHE A 8 22.96 -12.58 8.42
N GLN A 9 21.97 -13.07 9.17
CA GLN A 9 20.78 -12.28 9.54
C GLN A 9 21.17 -11.04 10.37
N ASP A 10 22.06 -11.18 11.35
CA ASP A 10 22.54 -10.05 12.15
C ASP A 10 23.22 -8.98 11.29
N TYR A 11 24.00 -9.38 10.29
CA TYR A 11 24.60 -8.45 9.33
C TYR A 11 23.53 -7.74 8.49
N CYS A 12 22.54 -8.48 8.01
CA CYS A 12 21.45 -7.90 7.24
C CYS A 12 20.58 -6.93 8.06
N LEU A 13 20.41 -7.19 9.35
CA LEU A 13 19.65 -6.33 10.26
C LEU A 13 20.40 -5.04 10.64
N ASN A 14 21.72 -5.03 10.57
CA ASN A 14 22.56 -3.91 11.01
C ASN A 14 22.98 -2.95 9.89
N LEU A 15 22.47 -3.10 8.68
CA LEU A 15 22.72 -2.21 7.52
C LEU A 15 24.21 -1.87 7.33
N ASP A 16 25.06 -2.88 7.22
CA ASP A 16 26.49 -2.66 6.99
C ASP A 16 26.77 -2.44 5.49
N ARG A 17 26.93 -1.16 5.10
CA ARG A 17 27.26 -0.77 3.74
C ARG A 17 28.57 -1.44 3.24
N ASN A 18 29.55 -1.61 4.10
CA ASN A 18 30.82 -2.23 3.70
C ASN A 18 30.61 -3.71 3.39
N PHE A 19 29.80 -4.40 4.20
CA PHE A 19 29.41 -5.79 3.95
C PHE A 19 28.70 -5.95 2.60
N ILE A 20 27.77 -5.02 2.26
CA ILE A 20 27.04 -5.04 0.99
C ILE A 20 27.98 -4.90 -0.19
N LEU A 21 28.92 -3.95 -0.13
CA LEU A 21 29.92 -3.70 -1.17
C LEU A 21 30.91 -4.88 -1.30
N GLU A 22 31.41 -5.40 -0.20
CA GLU A 22 32.35 -6.50 -0.16
C GLU A 22 31.77 -7.81 -0.71
N HIS A 23 30.48 -8.05 -0.48
CA HIS A 23 29.79 -9.27 -0.92
C HIS A 23 29.03 -9.08 -2.23
N HIS A 24 29.20 -7.94 -2.90
CA HIS A 24 28.52 -7.63 -4.18
C HIS A 24 27.00 -7.82 -4.12
N LEU A 25 26.37 -7.48 -3.00
CA LEU A 25 24.92 -7.50 -2.86
C LEU A 25 24.34 -6.31 -3.63
N TYR A 26 23.41 -6.58 -4.51
CA TYR A 26 22.75 -5.51 -5.26
C TYR A 26 21.59 -4.94 -4.44
N VAL A 27 21.81 -3.78 -3.86
CA VAL A 27 20.80 -2.97 -3.18
C VAL A 27 20.89 -1.58 -3.81
N PRO A 28 20.07 -1.30 -4.85
CA PRO A 28 20.19 -0.07 -5.66
C PRO A 28 20.20 1.19 -4.79
N GLU A 29 19.34 1.22 -3.79
CA GLU A 29 19.15 2.34 -2.88
C GLU A 29 20.39 2.65 -2.05
N LEU A 30 21.19 1.64 -1.73
CA LEU A 30 22.43 1.78 -0.98
C LEU A 30 23.65 2.06 -1.87
N LEU A 31 23.61 1.62 -3.12
CA LEU A 31 24.74 1.78 -4.06
C LEU A 31 24.79 3.17 -4.67
N SER A 32 23.67 3.85 -4.82
CA SER A 32 23.58 5.20 -5.39
C SER A 32 24.28 6.28 -4.58
N GLY A 33 24.67 6.00 -3.33
CA GLY A 33 25.30 6.97 -2.43
C GLY A 33 24.37 8.04 -1.85
N SER A 34 23.12 8.04 -2.28
CA SER A 34 22.07 8.97 -1.88
C SER A 34 20.94 8.28 -1.12
N TRP A 35 21.25 7.20 -0.39
CA TRP A 35 20.24 6.51 0.38
C TRP A 35 19.55 7.45 1.37
N SER A 36 18.24 7.51 1.25
CA SER A 36 17.35 8.16 2.19
C SER A 36 16.42 7.13 2.80
N PRO A 37 16.14 7.20 4.11
CA PRO A 37 15.07 6.38 4.69
C PRO A 37 13.68 6.76 4.17
N TYR A 38 13.59 7.84 3.40
CA TYR A 38 12.38 8.34 2.75
C TYR A 38 12.53 8.25 1.23
N MET A 39 11.61 7.53 0.55
CA MET A 39 11.64 7.28 -0.88
C MET A 39 10.53 8.10 -1.56
N GLU A 40 10.92 8.97 -2.47
CA GLU A 40 9.99 9.82 -3.20
C GLU A 40 9.44 9.11 -4.45
N GLU A 41 8.21 9.45 -4.88
CA GLU A 41 7.63 8.90 -6.11
C GLU A 41 8.53 9.10 -7.34
N LYS A 42 9.23 10.24 -7.43
CA LYS A 42 10.13 10.56 -8.56
C LYS A 42 11.31 9.60 -8.72
N ASP A 43 11.72 8.91 -7.65
CA ASP A 43 12.85 7.99 -7.66
C ASP A 43 12.48 6.64 -8.27
N PHE A 44 11.19 6.30 -8.28
CA PHE A 44 10.66 5.03 -8.74
C PHE A 44 9.88 5.16 -10.06
N PHE A 45 9.11 6.22 -10.22
CA PHE A 45 8.27 6.45 -11.39
C PHE A 45 8.86 7.54 -12.26
N GLN A 46 9.57 7.16 -13.33
CA GLN A 46 10.38 8.07 -14.13
C GLN A 46 9.57 9.06 -14.98
N ASP A 47 8.32 8.75 -15.29
CA ASP A 47 7.45 9.63 -16.06
C ASP A 47 6.02 9.70 -15.49
N THR A 48 5.17 10.50 -16.12
CA THR A 48 3.77 10.66 -15.68
C THR A 48 2.86 9.50 -16.10
N VAL A 49 3.34 8.60 -16.95
CA VAL A 49 2.58 7.45 -17.45
C VAL A 49 2.80 6.25 -16.57
N GLU A 50 4.02 6.07 -16.05
CA GLU A 50 4.35 5.00 -15.10
C GLU A 50 3.71 5.28 -13.75
N ASN A 51 2.73 4.50 -13.39
CA ASN A 51 1.96 4.66 -12.17
C ASN A 51 1.89 3.39 -11.31
N ILE A 52 2.38 2.29 -11.86
CA ILE A 52 2.50 0.99 -11.19
C ILE A 52 3.87 0.41 -11.54
N MET A 53 4.57 -0.08 -10.51
CA MET A 53 5.82 -0.82 -10.66
C MET A 53 5.70 -2.15 -9.94
N LEU A 54 6.19 -3.22 -10.56
CA LEU A 54 6.23 -4.55 -9.94
C LEU A 54 7.65 -5.09 -9.96
N TYR A 55 8.08 -5.61 -8.83
CA TYR A 55 9.34 -6.33 -8.75
C TYR A 55 9.28 -7.47 -7.73
N LYS A 56 10.11 -8.48 -7.95
CA LYS A 56 10.34 -9.54 -6.98
C LYS A 56 11.26 -9.02 -5.89
N HIS A 57 10.83 -9.12 -4.63
CA HIS A 57 11.64 -8.69 -3.50
C HIS A 57 12.96 -9.49 -3.45
N TYR A 58 14.06 -8.80 -3.21
CA TYR A 58 15.38 -9.42 -3.11
C TYR A 58 15.49 -10.23 -1.83
N ARG A 59 16.16 -11.38 -1.94
CA ARG A 59 16.48 -12.24 -0.82
C ARG A 59 17.83 -11.86 -0.22
N TYR A 60 17.99 -12.10 1.08
CA TYR A 60 19.25 -11.89 1.79
C TYR A 60 19.80 -10.47 1.66
N THR A 61 18.92 -9.51 1.53
CA THR A 61 19.27 -8.10 1.61
C THR A 61 19.18 -7.60 3.04
N PRO A 62 19.96 -6.58 3.42
CA PRO A 62 19.80 -5.93 4.70
C PRO A 62 18.39 -5.43 4.90
N VAL A 63 17.86 -5.63 6.11
CA VAL A 63 16.57 -5.08 6.51
C VAL A 63 16.79 -3.65 6.99
N PHE A 64 16.19 -2.69 6.33
CA PHE A 64 16.24 -1.29 6.74
C PHE A 64 14.85 -0.72 6.88
N SER A 65 14.69 0.13 7.90
CA SER A 65 13.45 0.83 8.13
C SER A 65 13.38 2.04 7.20
N HIS A 66 12.28 2.18 6.47
CA HIS A 66 12.06 3.25 5.50
C HIS A 66 10.58 3.65 5.40
N GLU A 67 10.35 4.74 4.71
CA GLU A 67 9.04 5.28 4.34
C GLU A 67 9.04 5.65 2.86
N HIS A 68 7.87 5.76 2.26
CA HIS A 68 7.72 6.18 0.86
C HIS A 68 6.45 7.00 0.62
N GLU A 69 6.41 7.72 -0.51
CA GLU A 69 5.26 8.57 -0.91
C GLU A 69 4.14 7.81 -1.62
N PHE A 70 4.36 6.57 -2.01
CA PHE A 70 3.46 5.72 -2.78
C PHE A 70 2.83 4.61 -1.92
N PHE A 71 1.89 3.87 -2.48
CA PHE A 71 1.39 2.63 -1.86
C PHE A 71 2.31 1.47 -2.23
N GLU A 72 2.66 0.65 -1.24
CA GLU A 72 3.32 -0.63 -1.45
C GLU A 72 2.37 -1.78 -1.09
N ILE A 73 2.33 -2.79 -1.97
CA ILE A 73 1.57 -4.01 -1.76
C ILE A 73 2.56 -5.15 -1.78
N LEU A 74 2.86 -5.66 -0.60
CA LEU A 74 3.74 -6.81 -0.42
C LEU A 74 2.92 -8.10 -0.49
N CYS A 75 3.16 -8.90 -1.52
CA CYS A 75 2.46 -10.16 -1.77
C CYS A 75 3.42 -11.34 -1.55
N VAL A 76 3.17 -12.20 -0.58
CA VAL A 76 3.96 -13.42 -0.36
C VAL A 76 3.45 -14.53 -1.29
N TYR A 77 4.21 -14.77 -2.35
CA TYR A 77 3.87 -15.77 -3.36
C TYR A 77 4.14 -17.21 -2.90
N ASP A 78 5.26 -17.41 -2.21
CA ASP A 78 5.67 -18.72 -1.66
C ASP A 78 6.57 -18.54 -0.44
N GLY A 79 6.40 -19.38 0.57
CA GLY A 79 7.15 -19.32 1.82
C GLY A 79 6.71 -18.21 2.76
N THR A 80 7.66 -17.42 3.27
CA THR A 80 7.41 -16.38 4.27
C THR A 80 8.17 -15.09 3.99
N ALA A 81 7.68 -13.96 4.54
CA ALA A 81 8.40 -12.70 4.59
C ALA A 81 8.26 -12.09 6.00
N ASP A 82 9.37 -11.73 6.60
CA ASP A 82 9.37 -10.98 7.86
C ASP A 82 9.24 -9.49 7.57
N THR A 83 8.28 -8.83 8.22
CA THR A 83 8.09 -7.39 8.10
C THR A 83 7.90 -6.76 9.47
N THR A 84 8.39 -5.54 9.64
CA THR A 84 8.08 -4.71 10.80
C THR A 84 7.42 -3.45 10.29
N ILE A 85 6.18 -3.21 10.70
CA ILE A 85 5.41 -2.04 10.28
C ILE A 85 5.07 -1.24 11.54
N GLN A 86 5.54 0.01 11.61
CA GLN A 86 5.38 0.90 12.77
C GLN A 86 5.76 0.27 14.10
N GLY A 87 6.86 -0.48 14.08
CA GLY A 87 7.38 -1.17 15.26
C GLY A 87 6.68 -2.49 15.59
N ILE A 88 5.60 -2.86 14.89
CA ILE A 88 4.91 -4.14 15.06
C ILE A 88 5.48 -5.15 14.08
N ARG A 89 5.90 -6.30 14.60
CA ARG A 89 6.52 -7.38 13.84
C ARG A 89 5.47 -8.34 13.33
N HIS A 90 5.56 -8.70 12.04
CA HIS A 90 4.74 -9.74 11.41
C HIS A 90 5.61 -10.72 10.65
N THR A 91 5.23 -11.98 10.65
CA THR A 91 5.71 -12.97 9.70
C THR A 91 4.56 -13.28 8.75
N LEU A 92 4.63 -12.76 7.55
CA LEU A 92 3.67 -13.00 6.50
C LEU A 92 3.93 -14.37 5.87
N HIS A 93 2.87 -15.09 5.57
CA HIS A 93 2.91 -16.42 4.99
C HIS A 93 2.43 -16.40 3.54
N LYS A 94 2.65 -17.48 2.81
CA LYS A 94 2.14 -17.67 1.45
C LYS A 94 0.67 -17.30 1.34
N GLY A 95 0.35 -16.44 0.39
CA GLY A 95 -0.98 -15.90 0.16
C GLY A 95 -1.32 -14.67 1.00
N ASP A 96 -0.44 -14.24 1.90
CA ASP A 96 -0.63 -12.98 2.60
C ASP A 96 -0.30 -11.79 1.68
N ILE A 97 -1.15 -10.78 1.73
CA ILE A 97 -1.02 -9.55 0.97
C ILE A 97 -1.12 -8.38 1.94
N CYS A 98 0.00 -7.69 2.13
CA CYS A 98 0.08 -6.55 3.02
C CYS A 98 0.06 -5.24 2.22
N ILE A 99 -0.88 -4.35 2.55
CA ILE A 99 -0.99 -3.02 1.95
C ILE A 99 -0.41 -2.01 2.90
N ILE A 100 0.67 -1.38 2.47
CA ILE A 100 1.42 -0.37 3.22
C ILE A 100 1.17 0.99 2.56
N PRO A 101 0.50 1.91 3.27
CA PRO A 101 0.23 3.24 2.75
C PRO A 101 1.46 4.15 2.70
N PRO A 102 1.37 5.29 2.00
CA PRO A 102 2.37 6.35 2.06
C PRO A 102 2.66 6.79 3.50
N ASN A 103 3.91 7.19 3.73
CA ASN A 103 4.42 7.70 5.03
C ASN A 103 4.25 6.71 6.21
N THR A 104 4.30 5.42 5.91
CA THR A 104 4.25 4.35 6.90
C THR A 104 5.62 3.74 7.06
N THR A 105 6.23 3.90 8.23
CA THR A 105 7.55 3.32 8.53
C THR A 105 7.46 1.81 8.56
N HIS A 106 8.26 1.15 7.71
CA HIS A 106 8.28 -0.30 7.65
C HIS A 106 9.62 -0.84 7.18
N SER A 107 9.76 -2.16 7.26
CA SER A 107 10.91 -2.91 6.73
C SER A 107 10.48 -4.31 6.32
N VAL A 108 11.15 -4.89 5.32
CA VAL A 108 10.87 -6.25 4.81
C VAL A 108 12.17 -7.04 4.72
N GLY A 109 12.14 -8.31 5.09
CA GLY A 109 13.27 -9.22 4.99
C GLY A 109 12.85 -10.62 4.55
N ILE A 110 13.63 -11.20 3.61
CA ILE A 110 13.48 -12.58 3.14
C ILE A 110 14.83 -13.27 3.23
N PHE A 111 14.96 -14.24 4.12
CA PHE A 111 16.23 -14.88 4.47
C PHE A 111 16.34 -16.36 4.09
N ASP A 112 15.41 -16.82 3.23
CA ASP A 112 15.36 -18.20 2.74
C ASP A 112 15.03 -18.24 1.25
N TYR A 113 14.45 -19.33 0.76
CA TYR A 113 14.03 -19.48 -0.64
C TYR A 113 12.63 -18.91 -0.92
N SER A 114 12.00 -18.25 0.06
CA SER A 114 10.69 -17.64 -0.09
C SER A 114 10.67 -16.60 -1.23
N THR A 115 9.51 -16.35 -1.77
CA THR A 115 9.30 -15.42 -2.87
C THR A 115 8.17 -14.46 -2.53
N ALA A 116 8.46 -13.17 -2.56
CA ALA A 116 7.46 -12.13 -2.46
C ALA A 116 7.60 -11.13 -3.61
N PHE A 117 6.50 -10.47 -3.95
CA PHE A 117 6.43 -9.41 -4.94
C PHE A 117 5.98 -8.12 -4.28
N ASN A 118 6.61 -7.03 -4.68
CA ASN A 118 6.18 -5.69 -4.33
C ASN A 118 5.47 -5.08 -5.55
N ILE A 119 4.27 -4.56 -5.34
CA ILE A 119 3.53 -3.75 -6.29
C ILE A 119 3.50 -2.33 -5.73
N LEU A 120 4.21 -1.42 -6.37
CA LEU A 120 4.22 -0.01 -6.01
C LEU A 120 3.17 0.73 -6.85
N VAL A 121 2.36 1.56 -6.21
CA VAL A 121 1.27 2.29 -6.87
C VAL A 121 1.32 3.75 -6.45
N ARG A 122 1.37 4.67 -7.44
CA ARG A 122 1.28 6.11 -7.17
C ARG A 122 0.04 6.48 -6.38
N GLY A 123 0.17 7.42 -5.45
CA GLY A 123 -0.95 7.90 -4.65
C GLY A 123 -2.10 8.46 -5.50
N THR A 124 -1.79 9.20 -6.58
CA THR A 124 -2.80 9.74 -7.52
C THR A 124 -3.56 8.66 -8.28
N THR A 125 -2.87 7.59 -8.70
CA THR A 125 -3.49 6.43 -9.38
C THR A 125 -4.41 5.70 -8.44
N PHE A 126 -3.98 5.52 -7.22
CA PHE A 126 -4.80 4.94 -6.18
C PHE A 126 -6.10 5.72 -6.01
N GLN A 127 -6.03 7.05 -5.88
CA GLN A 127 -7.21 7.91 -5.74
C GLN A 127 -8.16 7.84 -6.95
N SER A 128 -7.63 7.82 -8.17
CA SER A 128 -8.46 7.92 -9.39
C SER A 128 -9.12 6.60 -9.77
N THR A 129 -8.50 5.45 -9.46
CA THR A 129 -8.97 4.14 -9.91
C THR A 129 -9.76 3.38 -8.86
N PHE A 130 -9.44 3.55 -7.58
CA PHE A 130 -10.00 2.72 -6.51
C PHE A 130 -11.27 3.27 -5.90
N PHE A 131 -11.39 4.60 -5.72
CA PHE A 131 -12.60 5.18 -5.14
C PHE A 131 -13.86 4.93 -5.96
N GLN A 132 -13.74 4.80 -7.29
CA GLN A 132 -14.88 4.51 -8.17
C GLN A 132 -15.36 3.05 -8.08
N SER A 133 -14.53 2.15 -7.57
CA SER A 133 -14.80 0.70 -7.55
C SER A 133 -15.24 0.17 -6.19
N LEU A 134 -15.09 0.95 -5.13
CA LEU A 134 -15.35 0.51 -3.76
C LEU A 134 -16.77 0.89 -3.34
N THR A 135 -17.49 -0.08 -2.79
CA THR A 135 -18.76 0.22 -2.08
C THR A 135 -18.44 0.89 -0.74
N ALA A 136 -19.28 1.84 -0.35
CA ALA A 136 -19.09 2.68 0.83
C ALA A 136 -18.84 1.91 2.15
N ASP A 137 -19.37 0.71 2.24
CA ASP A 137 -19.36 -0.11 3.46
C ASP A 137 -18.20 -1.12 3.52
N SER A 138 -17.33 -1.16 2.49
CA SER A 138 -16.22 -2.11 2.50
C SER A 138 -15.11 -1.66 3.47
N ALA A 139 -14.47 -2.62 4.16
CA ALA A 139 -13.33 -2.38 5.04
C ALA A 139 -12.19 -1.66 4.30
N LEU A 140 -12.04 -1.94 3.01
CA LEU A 140 -11.05 -1.28 2.15
C LEU A 140 -11.40 0.18 1.87
N ALA A 141 -12.68 0.50 1.61
CA ALA A 141 -13.11 1.88 1.43
C ALA A 141 -12.87 2.71 2.69
N GLN A 142 -13.17 2.15 3.86
CA GLN A 142 -12.89 2.77 5.15
C GLN A 142 -11.39 2.97 5.37
N PHE A 143 -10.57 1.95 5.08
CA PHE A 143 -9.11 2.02 5.17
C PHE A 143 -8.55 3.13 4.28
N PHE A 144 -8.92 3.17 3.00
CA PHE A 144 -8.40 4.17 2.09
C PHE A 144 -8.90 5.58 2.37
N ALA A 145 -10.15 5.74 2.77
CA ALA A 145 -10.64 7.01 3.25
C ALA A 145 -9.81 7.49 4.46
N HIS A 146 -9.49 6.59 5.38
CA HIS A 146 -8.66 6.90 6.54
C HIS A 146 -7.22 7.28 6.13
N VAL A 147 -6.57 6.50 5.29
CA VAL A 147 -5.20 6.74 4.81
C VAL A 147 -5.07 8.02 4.01
N LEU A 148 -6.01 8.28 3.09
CA LEU A 148 -5.92 9.41 2.17
C LEU A 148 -6.33 10.74 2.81
N TYR A 149 -7.21 10.71 3.79
CA TYR A 149 -7.80 11.92 4.35
C TYR A 149 -7.38 12.22 5.78
N ARG A 150 -6.87 11.22 6.50
CA ARG A 150 -6.31 11.40 7.84
C ARG A 150 -4.83 11.05 7.77
N LYS A 151 -3.97 11.99 7.91
CA LYS A 151 -2.52 11.78 8.07
C LYS A 151 -2.19 11.09 9.42
N THR A 152 -2.94 10.07 9.81
CA THR A 152 -2.68 9.31 11.02
C THR A 152 -1.71 8.19 10.71
N GLU A 153 -0.61 8.18 11.43
CA GLU A 153 0.35 7.09 11.44
C GLU A 153 -0.34 5.78 11.87
N GLY A 154 -0.04 4.67 11.25
CA GLY A 154 -0.33 3.36 11.81
C GLY A 154 -1.37 2.49 11.11
N ASN A 155 -1.82 2.84 9.94
CA ASN A 155 -2.83 2.04 9.27
C ASN A 155 -2.21 1.22 8.14
N TYR A 156 -2.32 -0.08 8.21
CA TYR A 156 -2.02 -1.02 7.13
C TYR A 156 -3.03 -2.16 7.18
N LEU A 157 -3.15 -2.90 6.08
CA LEU A 157 -4.05 -4.05 5.97
C LEU A 157 -3.26 -5.28 5.58
N ILE A 158 -3.60 -6.42 6.18
CA ILE A 158 -3.11 -7.72 5.75
C ILE A 158 -4.31 -8.58 5.38
N PHE A 159 -4.34 -9.05 4.14
CA PHE A 159 -5.29 -10.06 3.67
C PHE A 159 -4.64 -11.43 3.75
N HIS A 160 -5.37 -12.41 4.27
CA HIS A 160 -4.93 -13.80 4.34
C HIS A 160 -5.64 -14.61 3.23
N SER A 161 -5.11 -14.57 2.00
CA SER A 161 -5.72 -15.32 0.88
C SER A 161 -5.30 -16.79 0.79
N GLY A 162 -4.28 -17.18 1.55
CA GLY A 162 -3.81 -18.57 1.61
C GLY A 162 -3.43 -19.15 0.24
N ASP A 163 -3.96 -20.32 -0.08
CA ASP A 163 -3.70 -21.00 -1.36
C ASP A 163 -4.72 -20.65 -2.46
N ASP A 164 -5.37 -19.48 -2.41
CA ASP A 164 -6.32 -19.08 -3.45
C ASP A 164 -5.62 -18.90 -4.79
N VAL A 165 -5.83 -19.87 -5.68
CA VAL A 165 -5.22 -19.90 -7.02
C VAL A 165 -5.62 -18.69 -7.87
N ARG A 166 -6.82 -18.11 -7.65
CA ARG A 166 -7.31 -16.95 -8.42
C ARG A 166 -6.47 -15.71 -8.13
N ILE A 167 -6.14 -15.50 -6.86
CA ILE A 167 -5.29 -14.39 -6.40
C ILE A 167 -3.87 -14.58 -6.91
N ARG A 168 -3.34 -15.81 -6.80
CA ARG A 168 -2.02 -16.15 -7.30
C ARG A 168 -1.90 -15.93 -8.81
N ASP A 169 -2.86 -16.47 -9.60
CA ASP A 169 -2.85 -16.35 -11.05
C ASP A 169 -2.96 -14.86 -11.48
N MET A 170 -3.73 -14.05 -10.76
CA MET A 170 -3.81 -12.61 -11.00
C MET A 170 -2.47 -11.92 -10.74
N LEU A 171 -1.77 -12.26 -9.65
CA LEU A 171 -0.45 -11.73 -9.34
C LEU A 171 0.59 -12.11 -10.40
N GLU A 172 0.57 -13.38 -10.87
CA GLU A 172 1.42 -13.83 -11.98
C GLU A 172 1.16 -13.05 -13.26
N ASN A 173 -0.11 -12.88 -13.63
CA ASN A 173 -0.50 -12.12 -14.82
C ASN A 173 -0.10 -10.65 -14.73
N LEU A 174 -0.25 -10.00 -13.58
CA LEU A 174 0.24 -8.65 -13.33
C LEU A 174 1.75 -8.55 -13.56
N TYR A 175 2.51 -9.51 -13.06
CA TYR A 175 3.96 -9.51 -13.19
C TYR A 175 4.41 -9.78 -14.64
N ILE A 176 3.74 -10.70 -15.35
CA ILE A 176 4.01 -10.99 -16.77
C ILE A 176 3.71 -9.76 -17.63
N GLU A 177 2.56 -9.11 -17.43
CA GLU A 177 2.19 -7.88 -18.15
C GLU A 177 3.21 -6.76 -17.92
N TYR A 178 3.61 -6.57 -16.66
CA TYR A 178 4.60 -5.56 -16.29
C TYR A 178 5.95 -5.80 -16.99
N LEU A 179 6.43 -7.04 -17.05
CA LEU A 179 7.70 -7.38 -17.71
C LEU A 179 7.61 -7.30 -19.24
N GLY A 180 6.43 -7.48 -19.81
CA GLY A 180 6.22 -7.49 -21.26
C GLY A 180 6.41 -6.12 -21.91
N HIS A 181 6.14 -5.04 -21.19
CA HIS A 181 6.20 -3.65 -21.70
C HIS A 181 5.47 -3.46 -23.05
N GLU A 182 4.37 -4.19 -23.25
CA GLU A 182 3.60 -4.17 -24.48
C GLU A 182 2.82 -2.85 -24.64
N LYS A 183 2.33 -2.62 -25.85
CA LYS A 183 1.48 -1.44 -26.12
C LYS A 183 0.24 -1.46 -25.21
N TYR A 184 -0.06 -0.36 -24.55
CA TYR A 184 -1.13 -0.21 -23.57
C TYR A 184 -0.92 -0.96 -22.22
N SER A 185 0.29 -1.41 -21.93
CA SER A 185 0.60 -2.16 -20.70
C SER A 185 0.11 -1.46 -19.43
N TYR A 186 0.31 -0.14 -19.29
CA TYR A 186 -0.20 0.59 -18.13
C TYR A 186 -1.72 0.60 -18.02
N THR A 187 -2.45 0.61 -19.13
CA THR A 187 -3.92 0.49 -19.11
C THR A 187 -4.34 -0.90 -18.64
N PHE A 188 -3.65 -1.93 -19.11
CA PHE A 188 -3.88 -3.30 -18.66
C PHE A 188 -3.55 -3.45 -17.18
N LEU A 189 -2.38 -3.02 -16.73
CA LEU A 189 -1.95 -3.09 -15.33
C LEU A 189 -2.93 -2.38 -14.39
N ASN A 190 -3.39 -1.18 -14.74
CA ASN A 190 -4.40 -0.46 -13.96
C ASN A 190 -5.70 -1.26 -13.85
N SER A 191 -6.19 -1.82 -14.97
CA SER A 191 -7.42 -2.61 -15.00
C SER A 191 -7.28 -3.91 -14.20
N MET A 192 -6.15 -4.59 -14.35
CA MET A 192 -5.84 -5.82 -13.60
C MET A 192 -5.71 -5.56 -12.11
N LEU A 193 -5.13 -4.43 -11.71
CA LEU A 193 -5.01 -4.04 -10.32
C LEU A 193 -6.40 -3.76 -9.70
N VAL A 194 -7.30 -3.10 -10.43
CA VAL A 194 -8.71 -2.95 -10.01
C VAL A 194 -9.39 -4.30 -9.82
N MET A 195 -9.18 -5.24 -10.76
CA MET A 195 -9.70 -6.61 -10.63
C MET A 195 -9.09 -7.35 -9.44
N PHE A 196 -7.80 -7.21 -9.20
CA PHE A 196 -7.10 -7.81 -8.06
C PHE A 196 -7.75 -7.38 -6.74
N TRP A 197 -8.01 -6.09 -6.57
CA TRP A 197 -8.71 -5.56 -5.40
C TRP A 197 -10.14 -6.06 -5.28
N ALA A 198 -10.88 -6.05 -6.38
CA ALA A 198 -12.26 -6.56 -6.38
C ALA A 198 -12.31 -8.06 -5.99
N MET A 199 -11.29 -8.83 -6.39
CA MET A 199 -11.17 -10.23 -6.01
C MET A 199 -10.83 -10.40 -4.53
N LEU A 200 -9.88 -9.64 -3.99
CA LEU A 200 -9.55 -9.66 -2.57
C LEU A 200 -10.77 -9.33 -1.71
N LEU A 201 -11.51 -8.28 -2.04
CA LEU A 201 -12.73 -7.92 -1.34
C LEU A 201 -13.80 -9.00 -1.45
N ARG A 202 -14.03 -9.50 -2.65
CA ARG A 202 -15.09 -10.48 -2.89
C ARG A 202 -14.90 -11.79 -2.14
N TYR A 203 -13.65 -12.23 -2.03
CA TYR A 203 -13.34 -13.58 -1.54
C TYR A 203 -12.67 -13.58 -0.16
N HIS A 204 -12.05 -12.47 0.26
CA HIS A 204 -11.21 -12.40 1.45
C HIS A 204 -11.49 -11.17 2.33
N GLU A 205 -12.63 -10.48 2.18
CA GLU A 205 -12.97 -9.33 3.02
C GLU A 205 -13.07 -9.71 4.52
N ASN A 206 -13.47 -10.95 4.81
CA ASN A 206 -13.58 -11.44 6.18
C ASN A 206 -12.23 -11.95 6.74
N ASP A 207 -11.22 -12.08 5.90
CA ASP A 207 -9.89 -12.57 6.24
C ASP A 207 -8.87 -11.41 6.33
N ILE A 208 -9.36 -10.23 6.74
CA ILE A 208 -8.54 -9.02 6.87
C ILE A 208 -8.11 -8.86 8.33
N GLU A 209 -6.81 -8.81 8.54
CA GLU A 209 -6.22 -8.23 9.74
C GLU A 209 -6.01 -6.72 9.51
N SER A 210 -6.76 -5.88 10.24
CA SER A 210 -6.61 -4.43 10.18
C SER A 210 -6.13 -3.89 11.51
N ILE A 211 -5.05 -3.12 11.50
CA ILE A 211 -4.65 -2.29 12.64
C ILE A 211 -5.17 -0.88 12.36
N LEU A 212 -6.48 -0.74 12.43
CA LEU A 212 -7.13 0.56 12.48
C LEU A 212 -7.14 1.01 13.95
N THR A 213 -6.47 2.09 14.27
CA THR A 213 -6.71 2.75 15.54
C THR A 213 -8.20 3.10 15.61
N LYS A 214 -8.91 2.54 16.58
CA LYS A 214 -10.35 2.79 16.81
C LYS A 214 -10.54 4.25 17.20
N ASP A 215 -10.65 5.11 16.21
CA ASP A 215 -11.00 6.51 16.43
C ASP A 215 -12.48 6.67 16.11
N THR A 216 -13.28 6.91 17.15
CA THR A 216 -14.75 7.03 17.08
C THR A 216 -15.23 8.17 16.18
N ALA A 217 -14.33 9.12 15.82
CA ALA A 217 -14.61 10.18 14.85
C ALA A 217 -14.40 9.74 13.37
N GLY A 218 -13.84 8.55 13.12
CA GLY A 218 -13.51 8.03 11.79
C GLY A 218 -14.70 7.70 10.92
N ASN A 219 -15.71 7.08 11.51
CA ASN A 219 -16.90 6.64 10.78
C ASN A 219 -17.67 7.82 10.19
N SER A 220 -17.76 8.95 10.91
CA SER A 220 -18.51 10.10 10.42
C SER A 220 -17.88 10.76 9.18
N VAL A 221 -16.55 10.86 9.09
CA VAL A 221 -15.88 11.47 7.93
C VAL A 221 -15.93 10.55 6.71
N THR A 222 -15.77 9.26 6.91
CA THR A 222 -15.90 8.27 5.83
C THR A 222 -17.32 8.25 5.25
N GLU A 223 -18.35 8.28 6.10
CA GLU A 223 -19.74 8.39 5.68
C GLU A 223 -20.01 9.68 4.90
N ILE A 224 -19.44 10.79 5.36
CA ILE A 224 -19.55 12.08 4.66
C ILE A 224 -18.92 12.02 3.27
N LEU A 225 -17.71 11.47 3.15
CA LEU A 225 -16.99 11.37 1.88
C LEU A 225 -17.70 10.44 0.89
N ASN A 226 -18.25 9.34 1.38
CA ASN A 226 -19.06 8.43 0.59
C ASN A 226 -20.34 9.10 0.09
N TYR A 227 -21.02 9.84 0.95
CA TYR A 227 -22.21 10.60 0.57
C TYR A 227 -21.88 11.65 -0.51
N LEU A 228 -20.79 12.40 -0.33
CA LEU A 228 -20.32 13.38 -1.32
C LEU A 228 -20.00 12.71 -2.66
N ASN A 229 -19.31 11.57 -2.65
CA ASN A 229 -18.96 10.85 -3.87
C ASN A 229 -20.19 10.29 -4.62
N GLN A 230 -21.20 9.84 -3.89
CA GLN A 230 -22.46 9.36 -4.50
C GLN A 230 -23.35 10.50 -5.04
N HIS A 231 -23.21 11.71 -4.51
CA HIS A 231 -24.11 12.83 -4.82
C HIS A 231 -23.36 14.06 -5.40
N TYR A 232 -22.09 13.90 -5.83
CA TYR A 232 -21.19 15.00 -6.22
C TYR A 232 -21.77 15.96 -7.26
N GLN A 233 -22.70 15.48 -8.14
CA GLN A 233 -23.31 16.29 -9.19
C GLN A 233 -24.39 17.26 -8.69
N THR A 234 -24.99 16.98 -7.55
CA THR A 234 -26.20 17.67 -7.09
C THR A 234 -26.10 18.24 -5.68
N VAL A 235 -25.11 17.80 -4.90
CA VAL A 235 -25.02 18.12 -3.48
C VAL A 235 -24.36 19.48 -3.24
N THR A 236 -24.90 20.22 -2.29
CA THR A 236 -24.31 21.48 -1.81
C THR A 236 -23.68 21.28 -0.42
N LEU A 237 -22.74 22.15 -0.05
CA LEU A 237 -22.13 22.18 1.28
C LEU A 237 -23.20 22.26 2.39
N SER A 238 -24.24 23.06 2.17
CA SER A 238 -25.33 23.26 3.13
C SER A 238 -26.19 22.00 3.33
N GLU A 239 -26.52 21.33 2.23
CA GLU A 239 -27.30 20.07 2.26
C GLU A 239 -26.52 18.95 2.93
N THR A 240 -25.24 18.82 2.61
CA THR A 240 -24.40 17.82 3.23
C THR A 240 -24.21 18.06 4.73
N ALA A 241 -23.92 19.29 5.13
CA ALA A 241 -23.80 19.64 6.54
C ALA A 241 -25.09 19.32 7.30
N SER A 242 -26.26 19.69 6.72
CA SER A 242 -27.57 19.40 7.29
C SER A 242 -27.86 17.90 7.40
N HIS A 243 -27.50 17.13 6.35
CA HIS A 243 -27.69 15.68 6.32
C HIS A 243 -26.96 14.96 7.46
N PHE A 244 -25.75 15.43 7.80
CA PHE A 244 -24.93 14.87 8.89
C PHE A 244 -25.13 15.58 10.24
N GLY A 245 -26.07 16.50 10.34
CA GLY A 245 -26.38 17.21 11.59
C GLY A 245 -25.34 18.23 12.03
N TYR A 246 -24.51 18.74 11.12
CA TYR A 246 -23.50 19.75 11.41
C TYR A 246 -23.93 21.16 10.97
N SER A 247 -23.42 22.17 11.65
CA SER A 247 -23.43 23.53 11.11
C SER A 247 -22.47 23.62 9.91
N ILE A 248 -22.77 24.49 8.94
CA ILE A 248 -21.94 24.68 7.75
C ILE A 248 -20.48 25.00 8.10
N SER A 249 -20.27 25.86 9.11
CA SER A 249 -18.93 26.26 9.57
C SER A 249 -18.17 25.07 10.16
N HIS A 250 -18.81 24.34 11.07
CA HIS A 250 -18.19 23.15 11.71
C HIS A 250 -17.91 22.06 10.68
N PHE A 251 -18.85 21.83 9.76
CA PHE A 251 -18.71 20.84 8.68
C PHE A 251 -17.53 21.19 7.73
N SER A 252 -17.43 22.47 7.32
CA SER A 252 -16.31 22.94 6.48
C SER A 252 -14.97 22.79 7.16
N THR A 253 -14.89 23.08 8.46
CA THR A 253 -13.67 22.88 9.28
C THR A 253 -13.34 21.41 9.40
N LEU A 254 -14.32 20.56 9.73
CA LEU A 254 -14.16 19.12 9.86
C LEU A 254 -13.61 18.49 8.57
N ILE A 255 -14.21 18.84 7.41
CA ILE A 255 -13.74 18.34 6.11
C ILE A 255 -12.31 18.81 5.82
N LYS A 256 -12.00 20.09 6.04
CA LYS A 256 -10.68 20.64 5.78
C LYS A 256 -9.60 20.04 6.70
N GLU A 257 -9.89 19.86 7.97
CA GLU A 257 -8.97 19.23 8.93
C GLU A 257 -8.76 17.75 8.62
N SER A 258 -9.83 17.04 8.22
CA SER A 258 -9.78 15.61 7.95
C SER A 258 -9.19 15.26 6.58
N THR A 259 -9.33 16.13 5.57
CA THR A 259 -8.95 15.83 4.18
C THR A 259 -7.84 16.74 3.63
N GLY A 260 -7.54 17.82 4.34
CA GLY A 260 -6.65 18.88 3.82
C GLY A 260 -7.26 19.68 2.65
N LYS A 261 -8.47 19.37 2.21
CA LYS A 261 -9.15 19.96 1.04
C LYS A 261 -10.48 20.60 1.44
N THR A 262 -10.91 21.59 0.67
CA THR A 262 -12.29 22.09 0.78
C THR A 262 -13.25 21.15 0.07
N ILE A 263 -14.55 21.24 0.39
CA ILE A 263 -15.59 20.41 -0.26
C ILE A 263 -15.64 20.59 -1.79
N LEU A 264 -15.24 21.78 -2.30
CA LEU A 264 -15.16 22.05 -3.72
C LEU A 264 -13.92 21.46 -4.41
N GLN A 265 -12.97 20.96 -3.62
CA GLN A 265 -11.72 20.34 -4.08
C GLN A 265 -11.76 18.81 -3.95
N ILE A 266 -12.74 18.27 -3.28
CA ILE A 266 -13.03 16.85 -3.17
C ILE A 266 -13.86 16.42 -4.36
#